data_1f45c2b4c8f83b344dfb600116009493
#
_entry.id   1f45c2b4c8f83b344dfb600116009493
#
_cell.length_a   1.000
_cell.length_b   1.000
_cell.length_c   1.000
_cell.angle_alpha   90.00
_cell.angle_beta   90.00
_cell.angle_gamma   90.00
#
_symmetry.space_group_name_H-M   'P 1'
#
loop_
_entity.id
_entity.type
_entity.pdbx_description
1 polymer ?
#
loop_
_entity_poly.entity_id
_entity_poly.type
_entity_poly.pdbx_seq_one_letter_code
_entity_poly.pdbx_strand_id
1 'polypeptide(L)'
;ERISSEMTIQQNEVELYKLVERINQLYINVLLGRENINVLQLYKEDLENRAKNIQLGVENGIVLPSALDELSAEILKTEQNIDQSVFQLLGLYKTLSLYTGKEINDQTQLIVQPIGGEAIQLEINRPEMKLFDLQTTLLEQRYKLINKNAIPTLSLGASGNYGRPGPNFINQELRFFGSANLTLRWNISSLYGLN
;
A
#
# COMPACT_ATOMS: atom_id res chain seq x y z
N GLU A 1 -1.52 17.49 -17.81
CA GLU A 1 -0.94 16.19 -18.21
C GLU A 1 0.41 15.93 -17.51
N ARG A 2 1.37 16.86 -17.53
CA ARG A 2 2.70 16.66 -16.92
C ARG A 2 2.62 16.34 -15.43
N ILE A 3 1.91 17.15 -14.63
CA ILE A 3 1.75 16.91 -13.17
C ILE A 3 1.06 15.58 -12.89
N SER A 4 0.07 15.21 -13.70
CA SER A 4 -0.62 13.93 -13.56
C SER A 4 0.33 12.74 -13.78
N SER A 5 1.25 12.85 -14.74
CA SER A 5 2.29 11.84 -14.97
C SER A 5 3.29 11.78 -13.80
N GLU A 6 3.75 12.92 -13.30
CA GLU A 6 4.64 12.99 -12.13
C GLU A 6 3.98 12.40 -10.87
N MET A 7 2.67 12.64 -10.67
CA MET A 7 1.90 12.03 -9.58
C MET A 7 1.83 10.51 -9.71
N THR A 8 1.66 9.96 -10.92
CA THR A 8 1.63 8.51 -11.11
C THR A 8 2.98 7.87 -10.76
N ILE A 9 4.09 8.50 -11.17
CA ILE A 9 5.43 8.04 -10.80
C ILE A 9 5.61 8.08 -9.29
N GLN A 10 5.22 9.19 -8.65
CA GLN A 10 5.34 9.33 -7.20
C GLN A 10 4.45 8.36 -6.43
N GLN A 11 3.28 8.03 -6.97
CA GLN A 11 2.40 7.01 -6.41
C GLN A 11 3.05 5.62 -6.42
N ASN A 12 3.75 5.28 -7.50
CA ASN A 12 4.51 4.02 -7.56
C ASN A 12 5.63 3.99 -6.49
N GLU A 13 6.31 5.11 -6.25
CA GLU A 13 7.31 5.21 -5.17
C GLU A 13 6.69 4.97 -3.78
N VAL A 14 5.51 5.53 -3.53
CA VAL A 14 4.74 5.29 -2.30
C VAL A 14 4.39 3.81 -2.15
N GLU A 15 3.92 3.16 -3.23
CA GLU A 15 3.58 1.73 -3.18
C GLU A 15 4.82 0.85 -2.98
N LEU A 16 5.96 1.19 -3.58
CA LEU A 16 7.23 0.51 -3.33
C LEU A 16 7.68 0.66 -1.86
N TYR A 17 7.55 1.85 -1.29
CA TYR A 17 7.86 2.09 0.11
C TYR A 17 7.01 1.25 1.05
N LYS A 18 5.70 1.19 0.81
CA LYS A 18 4.77 0.33 1.56
C LYS A 18 5.07 -1.16 1.39
N LEU A 19 5.53 -1.57 0.20
CA LEU A 19 5.93 -2.95 -0.05
C LEU A 19 7.13 -3.33 0.81
N VAL A 20 8.15 -2.47 0.89
CA VAL A 20 9.32 -2.67 1.76
C VAL A 20 8.90 -2.77 3.23
N GLU A 21 8.03 -1.88 3.69
CA GLU A 21 7.49 -1.90 5.05
C GLU A 21 6.77 -3.23 5.34
N ARG A 22 5.94 -3.70 4.41
CA ARG A 22 5.23 -4.99 4.54
C ARG A 22 6.19 -6.18 4.59
N ILE A 23 7.23 -6.19 3.75
CA ILE A 23 8.26 -7.24 3.77
C ILE A 23 9.00 -7.24 5.11
N ASN A 24 9.38 -6.08 5.62
CA ASN A 24 10.03 -5.96 6.92
C ASN A 24 9.14 -6.47 8.06
N GLN A 25 7.85 -6.13 8.03
CA GLN A 25 6.89 -6.62 9.01
C GLN A 25 6.74 -8.15 8.96
N LEU A 26 6.65 -8.72 7.75
CA LEU A 26 6.60 -10.18 7.57
C LEU A 26 7.88 -10.85 8.07
N TYR A 27 9.04 -10.25 7.79
CA TYR A 27 10.32 -10.75 8.25
C TYR A 27 10.40 -10.81 9.78
N ILE A 28 10.00 -9.73 10.45
CA ILE A 28 9.95 -9.68 11.92
C ILE A 28 8.96 -10.70 12.47
N ASN A 29 7.79 -10.84 11.85
CA ASN A 29 6.78 -11.81 12.28
C ASN A 29 7.27 -13.27 12.14
N VAL A 30 8.09 -13.56 11.12
CA VAL A 30 8.74 -14.88 10.99
C VAL A 30 9.71 -15.13 12.14
N LEU A 31 10.55 -14.15 12.49
CA LEU A 31 11.48 -14.28 13.62
C LEU A 31 10.74 -14.48 14.94
N LEU A 32 9.69 -13.69 15.19
CA LEU A 32 8.85 -13.81 16.37
C LEU A 32 8.12 -15.16 16.42
N GLY A 33 7.63 -15.64 15.27
CA GLY A 33 6.97 -16.95 15.18
C GLY A 33 7.92 -18.11 15.55
N ARG A 34 9.17 -18.06 15.08
CA ARG A 34 10.20 -19.06 15.45
C ARG A 34 10.45 -19.04 16.96
N GLU A 35 10.65 -17.86 17.52
CA GLU A 35 10.95 -17.73 18.94
C GLU A 35 9.75 -18.14 19.80
N ASN A 36 8.53 -17.83 19.39
CA ASN A 36 7.32 -18.28 20.08
C ASN A 36 7.21 -19.82 20.15
N ILE A 37 7.52 -20.51 19.03
CA ILE A 37 7.55 -21.98 19.02
C ILE A 37 8.62 -22.51 19.96
N ASN A 38 9.81 -21.92 19.98
CA ASN A 38 10.89 -22.28 20.90
C ASN A 38 10.46 -22.16 22.38
N VAL A 39 9.84 -21.02 22.73
CA VAL A 39 9.31 -20.80 24.08
C VAL A 39 8.24 -21.83 24.46
N LEU A 40 7.31 -22.14 23.55
CA LEU A 40 6.26 -23.15 23.78
C LEU A 40 6.86 -24.54 23.94
N GLN A 41 7.91 -24.90 23.22
CA GLN A 41 8.61 -26.17 23.33
C GLN A 41 9.31 -26.30 24.72
N LEU A 42 9.99 -25.24 25.17
CA LEU A 42 10.60 -25.20 26.50
C LEU A 42 9.55 -25.32 27.62
N TYR A 43 8.38 -24.63 27.42
CA TYR A 43 7.27 -24.73 28.36
C TYR A 43 6.71 -26.17 28.42
N LYS A 44 6.53 -26.83 27.27
CA LYS A 44 6.11 -28.22 27.20
C LYS A 44 7.10 -29.14 27.93
N GLU A 45 8.41 -28.97 27.73
CA GLU A 45 9.44 -29.74 28.40
C GLU A 45 9.37 -29.57 29.93
N ASP A 46 9.15 -28.36 30.45
CA ASP A 46 8.95 -28.11 31.87
C ASP A 46 7.71 -28.84 32.42
N LEU A 47 6.58 -28.79 31.71
CA LEU A 47 5.36 -29.51 32.05
C LEU A 47 5.59 -31.05 32.12
N GLU A 48 6.29 -31.59 31.11
CA GLU A 48 6.64 -33.03 31.07
C GLU A 48 7.53 -33.45 32.24
N ASN A 49 8.49 -32.60 32.61
CA ASN A 49 9.36 -32.87 33.78
C ASN A 49 8.57 -32.81 35.10
N ARG A 50 7.60 -31.87 35.20
CA ARG A 50 6.68 -31.83 36.35
C ARG A 50 5.75 -33.05 36.37
N ALA A 51 5.26 -33.52 35.24
CA ALA A 51 4.43 -34.70 35.13
C ALA A 51 5.16 -35.95 35.64
N LYS A 52 6.42 -36.13 35.29
CA LYS A 52 7.24 -37.23 35.81
C LYS A 52 7.35 -37.20 37.36
N ASN A 53 7.53 -36.01 37.94
CA ASN A 53 7.62 -35.88 39.40
C ASN A 53 6.28 -36.15 40.09
N ILE A 54 5.15 -35.68 39.49
CA ILE A 54 3.82 -35.94 40.03
C ILE A 54 3.46 -37.42 39.91
N GLN A 55 3.81 -38.07 38.79
CA GLN A 55 3.62 -39.50 38.61
C GLN A 55 4.28 -40.33 39.75
N LEU A 56 5.53 -40.03 40.09
CA LEU A 56 6.21 -40.66 41.21
C LEU A 56 5.47 -40.43 42.55
N GLY A 57 4.90 -39.22 42.72
CA GLY A 57 4.07 -38.91 43.89
C GLY A 57 2.76 -39.71 43.96
N VAL A 58 2.13 -39.93 42.81
CA VAL A 58 0.91 -40.77 42.67
C VAL A 58 1.24 -42.24 42.96
N GLU A 59 2.32 -42.78 42.40
CA GLU A 59 2.78 -44.15 42.63
C GLU A 59 3.09 -44.41 44.10
N ASN A 60 3.58 -43.40 44.83
CA ASN A 60 3.84 -43.50 46.29
C ASN A 60 2.63 -43.14 47.15
N GLY A 61 1.46 -42.87 46.56
CA GLY A 61 0.24 -42.53 47.27
C GLY A 61 0.24 -41.15 47.96
N ILE A 62 1.16 -40.26 47.59
CA ILE A 62 1.33 -38.91 48.19
C ILE A 62 0.47 -37.87 47.43
N VAL A 63 0.24 -38.07 46.12
CA VAL A 63 -0.50 -37.16 45.21
C VAL A 63 -1.70 -37.90 44.62
N LEU A 64 -2.80 -37.17 44.38
CA LEU A 64 -3.99 -37.72 43.73
C LEU A 64 -3.76 -37.91 42.22
N PRO A 65 -4.28 -39.00 41.61
CA PRO A 65 -4.17 -39.22 40.17
C PRO A 65 -4.70 -38.06 39.33
N SER A 66 -5.74 -37.37 39.80
CA SER A 66 -6.34 -36.22 39.10
C SER A 66 -5.34 -35.07 38.82
N ALA A 67 -4.30 -34.95 39.66
CA ALA A 67 -3.26 -33.93 39.40
C ALA A 67 -2.39 -34.27 38.17
N LEU A 68 -2.19 -35.59 37.91
CA LEU A 68 -1.49 -36.04 36.71
C LEU A 68 -2.38 -35.82 35.44
N ASP A 69 -3.70 -36.08 35.56
CA ASP A 69 -4.66 -35.88 34.46
C ASP A 69 -4.73 -34.40 34.08
N GLU A 70 -4.78 -33.49 35.07
CA GLU A 70 -4.77 -32.03 34.82
C GLU A 70 -3.49 -31.60 34.10
N LEU A 71 -2.34 -32.06 34.52
CA LEU A 71 -1.09 -31.73 33.87
C LEU A 71 -0.95 -32.31 32.46
N SER A 72 -1.49 -33.51 32.25
CA SER A 72 -1.55 -34.15 30.94
C SER A 72 -2.43 -33.36 29.97
N ALA A 73 -3.57 -32.83 30.43
CA ALA A 73 -4.43 -31.95 29.64
C ALA A 73 -3.71 -30.64 29.26
N GLU A 74 -2.92 -30.04 30.15
CA GLU A 74 -2.14 -28.82 29.85
C GLU A 74 -1.00 -29.11 28.86
N ILE A 75 -0.34 -30.27 28.93
CA ILE A 75 0.64 -30.72 27.93
C ILE A 75 -0.01 -30.82 26.56
N LEU A 76 -1.16 -31.50 26.42
CA LEU A 76 -1.87 -31.63 25.18
C LEU A 76 -2.31 -30.27 24.59
N LYS A 77 -2.76 -29.37 25.45
CA LYS A 77 -3.11 -28.00 25.04
C LYS A 77 -1.90 -27.23 24.53
N THR A 78 -0.74 -27.40 25.17
CA THR A 78 0.53 -26.79 24.76
C THR A 78 0.97 -27.35 23.40
N GLU A 79 0.84 -28.66 23.17
CA GLU A 79 1.08 -29.28 21.86
C GLU A 79 0.19 -28.69 20.76
N GLN A 80 -1.09 -28.54 21.02
CA GLN A 80 -2.01 -27.89 20.06
C GLN A 80 -1.56 -26.44 19.73
N ASN A 81 -1.11 -25.68 20.74
CA ASN A 81 -0.61 -24.32 20.53
C ASN A 81 0.68 -24.31 19.69
N ILE A 82 1.56 -25.29 19.89
CA ILE A 82 2.77 -25.46 19.07
C ILE A 82 2.37 -25.74 17.63
N ASP A 83 1.48 -26.73 17.38
CA ASP A 83 1.01 -27.07 16.04
C ASP A 83 0.38 -25.89 15.34
N GLN A 84 -0.47 -25.14 16.01
CA GLN A 84 -1.08 -23.92 15.49
C GLN A 84 -0.02 -22.89 15.10
N SER A 85 0.98 -22.67 15.96
CA SER A 85 2.09 -21.74 15.72
C SER A 85 2.94 -22.17 14.52
N VAL A 86 3.19 -23.47 14.36
CA VAL A 86 3.91 -24.05 13.22
C VAL A 86 3.16 -23.80 11.91
N PHE A 87 1.84 -24.04 11.87
CA PHE A 87 1.05 -23.77 10.67
C PHE A 87 1.00 -22.27 10.32
N GLN A 88 0.91 -21.40 11.31
CA GLN A 88 0.99 -19.95 11.12
C GLN A 88 2.35 -19.55 10.55
N LEU A 89 3.44 -20.08 11.10
CA LEU A 89 4.80 -19.82 10.63
C LEU A 89 5.00 -20.29 9.17
N LEU A 90 4.49 -21.46 8.80
CA LEU A 90 4.51 -21.93 7.40
C LEU A 90 3.78 -20.99 6.46
N GLY A 91 2.65 -20.43 6.87
CA GLY A 91 1.93 -19.40 6.13
C GLY A 91 2.76 -18.12 5.95
N LEU A 92 3.48 -17.68 7.00
CA LEU A 92 4.38 -16.53 6.94
C LEU A 92 5.57 -16.78 5.99
N TYR A 93 6.20 -17.97 6.04
CA TYR A 93 7.26 -18.33 5.10
C TYR A 93 6.79 -18.26 3.66
N LYS A 94 5.63 -18.84 3.37
CA LYS A 94 5.06 -18.85 2.02
C LYS A 94 4.77 -17.44 1.52
N THR A 95 4.23 -16.61 2.39
CA THR A 95 3.93 -15.20 2.06
C THR A 95 5.21 -14.41 1.82
N LEU A 96 6.21 -14.55 2.68
CA LEU A 96 7.50 -13.87 2.53
C LEU A 96 8.24 -14.33 1.26
N SER A 97 8.16 -15.63 0.94
CA SER A 97 8.70 -16.19 -0.30
C SER A 97 8.06 -15.56 -1.55
N LEU A 98 6.74 -15.37 -1.55
CA LEU A 98 6.03 -14.71 -2.65
C LEU A 98 6.47 -13.26 -2.85
N TYR A 99 6.65 -12.50 -1.77
CA TYR A 99 7.08 -11.11 -1.86
C TYR A 99 8.54 -10.93 -2.26
N THR A 100 9.41 -11.83 -1.82
CA THR A 100 10.85 -11.73 -2.08
C THR A 100 11.30 -12.44 -3.35
N GLY A 101 10.47 -13.33 -3.91
CA GLY A 101 10.83 -14.22 -5.01
C GLY A 101 11.87 -15.27 -4.64
N LYS A 102 12.17 -15.45 -3.35
CA LYS A 102 13.12 -16.43 -2.83
C LYS A 102 12.39 -17.49 -2.01
N GLU A 103 12.82 -18.73 -2.11
CA GLU A 103 12.29 -19.78 -1.25
C GLU A 103 12.79 -19.57 0.20
N ILE A 104 11.86 -19.39 1.11
CA ILE A 104 12.12 -19.20 2.55
C ILE A 104 11.43 -20.31 3.31
N ASN A 105 12.22 -21.02 4.08
CA ASN A 105 11.78 -22.17 4.87
C ASN A 105 12.45 -22.16 6.25
N ASP A 106 12.23 -23.20 7.03
CA ASP A 106 12.77 -23.35 8.37
C ASP A 106 14.31 -23.31 8.42
N GLN A 107 14.98 -23.82 7.39
CA GLN A 107 16.45 -23.86 7.30
C GLN A 107 17.07 -22.53 6.88
N THR A 108 16.25 -21.57 6.42
CA THR A 108 16.75 -20.25 5.98
C THR A 108 17.26 -19.48 7.19
N GLN A 109 18.55 -19.12 7.17
CA GLN A 109 19.11 -18.23 8.19
C GLN A 109 18.57 -16.82 8.03
N LEU A 110 17.84 -16.36 9.04
CA LEU A 110 17.35 -14.99 9.14
C LEU A 110 18.17 -14.28 10.22
N ILE A 111 18.73 -13.13 9.87
CA ILE A 111 19.65 -12.38 10.74
C ILE A 111 18.90 -11.16 11.27
N VAL A 112 18.84 -11.01 12.59
CA VAL A 112 18.41 -9.74 13.21
C VAL A 112 19.57 -8.76 13.09
N GLN A 113 19.42 -7.75 12.22
CA GLN A 113 20.39 -6.67 12.22
C GLN A 113 20.23 -5.87 13.50
N PRO A 114 21.31 -5.68 14.28
CA PRO A 114 21.26 -4.79 15.42
C PRO A 114 20.89 -3.38 14.93
N ILE A 115 19.94 -2.75 15.59
CA ILE A 115 19.62 -1.34 15.33
C ILE A 115 20.90 -0.57 15.68
N GLY A 116 21.68 -0.23 14.66
CA GLY A 116 22.87 0.63 14.81
C GLY A 116 22.41 1.94 15.43
N GLY A 117 23.15 2.41 16.43
CA GLY A 117 22.89 3.69 17.09
C GLY A 117 23.28 4.90 16.21
N GLU A 118 23.04 4.85 14.92
CA GLU A 118 23.14 6.02 14.04
C GLU A 118 22.07 7.03 14.48
N ALA A 119 22.52 8.26 14.67
CA ALA A 119 21.64 9.37 15.01
C ALA A 119 20.44 9.36 14.04
N ILE A 120 19.25 9.19 14.60
CA ILE A 120 18.01 9.24 13.81
C ILE A 120 18.00 10.61 13.12
N GLN A 121 18.24 10.63 11.82
CA GLN A 121 18.02 11.82 11.02
C GLN A 121 16.52 12.10 11.08
N LEU A 122 16.17 13.20 11.73
CA LEU A 122 14.78 13.67 11.88
C LEU A 122 14.18 14.22 10.58
N GLU A 123 14.90 14.13 9.47
CA GLU A 123 14.35 14.49 8.16
C GLU A 123 13.30 13.45 7.72
N ILE A 124 12.05 13.92 7.69
CA ILE A 124 10.93 13.11 7.20
C ILE A 124 11.03 12.99 5.68
N ASN A 125 11.74 11.98 5.21
CA ASN A 125 11.97 11.75 3.78
C ASN A 125 10.99 10.69 3.22
N ARG A 126 9.70 10.81 3.58
CA ARG A 126 8.66 9.88 3.14
C ARG A 126 8.15 10.27 1.75
N PRO A 127 8.03 9.31 0.83
CA PRO A 127 7.58 9.58 -0.54
C PRO A 127 6.15 10.13 -0.62
N GLU A 128 5.31 9.90 0.41
CA GLU A 128 3.97 10.47 0.52
C GLU A 128 3.98 11.99 0.59
N MET A 129 4.98 12.60 1.23
CA MET A 129 5.08 14.06 1.34
C MET A 129 5.16 14.71 -0.03
N LYS A 130 6.00 14.17 -0.89
CA LYS A 130 6.15 14.65 -2.27
C LYS A 130 4.88 14.44 -3.09
N LEU A 131 4.14 13.36 -2.84
CA LEU A 131 2.84 13.12 -3.48
C LEU A 131 1.81 14.19 -3.06
N PHE A 132 1.78 14.58 -1.78
CA PHE A 132 0.91 15.66 -1.29
C PHE A 132 1.26 17.02 -1.91
N ASP A 133 2.55 17.34 -2.07
CA ASP A 133 3.00 18.57 -2.72
C ASP A 133 2.52 18.62 -4.20
N LEU A 134 2.64 17.51 -4.91
CA LEU A 134 2.13 17.39 -6.28
C LEU A 134 0.60 17.53 -6.35
N GLN A 135 -0.14 16.95 -5.40
CA GLN A 135 -1.59 17.10 -5.32
C GLN A 135 -1.98 18.56 -5.07
N THR A 136 -1.31 19.23 -4.14
CA THR A 136 -1.51 20.66 -3.86
C THR A 136 -1.27 21.50 -5.11
N THR A 137 -0.16 21.28 -5.81
CA THR A 137 0.16 21.96 -7.06
C THR A 137 -0.92 21.74 -8.13
N LEU A 138 -1.44 20.50 -8.23
CA LEU A 138 -2.53 20.20 -9.17
C LEU A 138 -3.82 20.96 -8.82
N LEU A 139 -4.18 21.03 -7.54
CA LEU A 139 -5.35 21.77 -7.06
C LEU A 139 -5.21 23.27 -7.35
N GLU A 140 -4.04 23.86 -7.11
CA GLU A 140 -3.76 25.25 -7.43
C GLU A 140 -3.92 25.55 -8.95
N GLN A 141 -3.44 24.64 -9.78
CA GLN A 141 -3.60 24.79 -11.23
C GLN A 141 -5.06 24.65 -11.67
N ARG A 142 -5.82 23.74 -11.07
CA ARG A 142 -7.28 23.61 -11.32
C ARG A 142 -8.01 24.87 -10.89
N TYR A 143 -7.66 25.42 -9.72
CA TYR A 143 -8.24 26.68 -9.25
C TYR A 143 -7.98 27.84 -10.24
N LYS A 144 -6.74 27.95 -10.74
CA LYS A 144 -6.40 28.95 -11.79
C LYS A 144 -7.21 28.75 -13.07
N LEU A 145 -7.48 27.50 -13.47
CA LEU A 145 -8.29 27.19 -14.64
C LEU A 145 -9.77 27.58 -14.43
N ILE A 146 -10.32 27.29 -13.25
CA ILE A 146 -11.69 27.67 -12.90
C ILE A 146 -11.84 29.20 -12.97
N ASN A 147 -10.91 29.94 -12.41
CA ASN A 147 -10.93 31.40 -12.46
C ASN A 147 -10.80 31.94 -13.89
N LYS A 148 -10.04 31.26 -14.77
CA LYS A 148 -9.97 31.64 -16.19
C LYS A 148 -11.28 31.42 -16.94
N ASN A 149 -12.12 30.47 -16.54
CA ASN A 149 -13.43 30.25 -17.15
C ASN A 149 -14.42 31.41 -16.89
N ALA A 150 -14.14 32.24 -15.88
CA ALA A 150 -14.89 33.46 -15.62
C ALA A 150 -14.53 34.63 -16.58
N ILE A 151 -13.42 34.51 -17.33
CA ILE A 151 -12.94 35.52 -18.27
C ILE A 151 -13.53 35.23 -19.65
N PRO A 152 -13.98 36.27 -20.41
CA PRO A 152 -14.47 36.08 -21.75
C PRO A 152 -13.36 35.56 -22.68
N THR A 153 -13.71 34.60 -23.53
CA THR A 153 -12.81 34.01 -24.53
C THR A 153 -13.06 34.70 -25.88
N LEU A 154 -12.01 35.28 -26.43
CA LEU A 154 -12.01 35.86 -27.76
C LEU A 154 -11.32 34.89 -28.73
N SER A 155 -12.03 34.49 -29.78
CA SER A 155 -11.50 33.62 -30.83
C SER A 155 -11.62 34.28 -32.21
N LEU A 156 -10.55 34.17 -33.00
CA LEU A 156 -10.50 34.60 -34.38
C LEU A 156 -10.45 33.35 -35.26
N GLY A 157 -11.40 33.24 -36.17
CA GLY A 157 -11.45 32.18 -37.17
C GLY A 157 -11.32 32.78 -38.58
N ALA A 158 -10.60 32.11 -39.45
CA ALA A 158 -10.55 32.39 -40.87
C ALA A 158 -10.70 31.11 -41.67
N SER A 159 -11.50 31.16 -42.73
CA SER A 159 -11.63 30.03 -43.64
C SER A 159 -11.55 30.52 -45.09
N GLY A 160 -10.93 29.73 -45.94
CA GLY A 160 -10.86 29.92 -47.38
C GLY A 160 -11.43 28.72 -48.11
N ASN A 161 -12.33 28.95 -49.06
CA ASN A 161 -12.95 27.89 -49.84
C ASN A 161 -12.86 28.24 -51.32
N TYR A 162 -12.68 27.20 -52.14
CA TYR A 162 -12.77 27.34 -53.62
C TYR A 162 -13.86 26.40 -54.12
N GLY A 163 -14.88 26.98 -54.74
CA GLY A 163 -16.01 26.17 -55.17
C GLY A 163 -17.18 26.99 -55.71
N ARG A 164 -18.25 26.29 -55.96
CA ARG A 164 -19.58 26.87 -56.35
C ARG A 164 -20.70 26.07 -55.66
N PRO A 165 -21.82 26.68 -55.23
CA PRO A 165 -22.02 28.16 -55.23
C PRO A 165 -21.14 28.82 -54.16
N GLY A 166 -20.65 30.03 -54.46
CA GLY A 166 -20.04 30.91 -53.46
C GLY A 166 -21.11 31.63 -52.63
N PRO A 167 -20.74 32.71 -51.88
CA PRO A 167 -21.69 33.54 -51.12
C PRO A 167 -22.83 34.14 -51.96
N ASN A 168 -22.62 34.27 -53.27
CA ASN A 168 -23.65 34.69 -54.18
C ASN A 168 -24.21 33.46 -54.92
N PHE A 169 -25.41 33.00 -54.55
CA PHE A 169 -26.11 31.83 -55.12
C PHE A 169 -26.55 31.97 -56.57
N ILE A 170 -26.54 33.19 -57.10
CA ILE A 170 -26.97 33.50 -58.49
C ILE A 170 -25.81 33.21 -59.44
N ASN A 171 -24.58 33.35 -59.02
CA ASN A 171 -23.41 33.13 -59.88
C ASN A 171 -22.83 31.70 -59.64
N GLN A 172 -22.90 30.87 -60.70
CA GLN A 172 -22.45 29.48 -60.69
C GLN A 172 -20.99 29.28 -61.14
N GLU A 173 -20.20 30.36 -61.25
CA GLU A 173 -18.78 30.27 -61.55
C GLU A 173 -17.98 29.77 -60.35
N LEU A 174 -16.92 28.99 -60.61
CA LEU A 174 -15.94 28.58 -59.59
C LEU A 174 -15.15 29.82 -59.17
N ARG A 175 -15.25 30.17 -57.90
CA ARG A 175 -14.52 31.30 -57.29
C ARG A 175 -13.91 30.93 -55.94
N PHE A 176 -12.83 31.62 -55.61
CA PHE A 176 -12.29 31.64 -54.27
C PHE A 176 -13.10 32.62 -53.42
N PHE A 177 -13.49 32.17 -52.23
CA PHE A 177 -14.14 33.04 -51.25
C PHE A 177 -13.59 32.70 -49.85
N GLY A 178 -13.47 33.73 -49.02
CA GLY A 178 -13.02 33.60 -47.67
C GLY A 178 -13.98 34.25 -46.70
N SER A 179 -13.97 33.75 -45.48
CA SER A 179 -14.65 34.41 -44.36
C SER A 179 -13.70 34.57 -43.20
N ALA A 180 -13.85 35.66 -42.48
CA ALA A 180 -13.19 35.88 -41.20
C ALA A 180 -14.27 36.18 -40.16
N ASN A 181 -14.15 35.56 -39.02
CA ASN A 181 -15.09 35.76 -37.90
C ASN A 181 -14.33 36.01 -36.61
N LEU A 182 -14.86 36.93 -35.83
CA LEU A 182 -14.42 37.22 -34.46
C LEU A 182 -15.56 36.80 -33.53
N THR A 183 -15.27 35.86 -32.63
CA THR A 183 -16.27 35.33 -31.69
C THR A 183 -15.85 35.64 -30.25
N LEU A 184 -16.69 36.37 -29.52
CA LEU A 184 -16.57 36.58 -28.08
C LEU A 184 -17.55 35.65 -27.36
N ARG A 185 -17.03 34.77 -26.52
CA ARG A 185 -17.84 33.88 -25.71
C ARG A 185 -17.59 34.19 -24.23
N TRP A 186 -18.64 34.47 -23.49
CA TRP A 186 -18.57 34.75 -22.05
C TRP A 186 -19.64 33.96 -21.30
N ASN A 187 -19.19 33.14 -20.37
CA ASN A 187 -20.07 32.38 -19.49
C ASN A 187 -20.33 33.19 -18.19
N ILE A 188 -21.33 34.07 -18.25
CA ILE A 188 -21.69 34.96 -17.15
C ILE A 188 -22.23 34.19 -15.95
N SER A 189 -22.83 33.01 -16.15
CA SER A 189 -23.37 32.18 -15.06
C SER A 189 -22.27 31.64 -14.12
N SER A 190 -21.04 31.51 -14.62
CA SER A 190 -19.91 31.10 -13.78
C SER A 190 -19.50 32.13 -12.71
N LEU A 191 -19.92 33.40 -12.87
CA LEU A 191 -19.63 34.46 -11.90
C LEU A 191 -20.51 34.33 -10.64
N TYR A 192 -21.69 33.69 -10.74
CA TYR A 192 -22.62 33.53 -9.62
C TYR A 192 -22.38 32.27 -8.80
N GLY A 193 -21.52 31.34 -9.28
CA GLY A 193 -21.19 30.10 -8.61
C GLY A 193 -19.86 30.11 -7.83
N LEU A 194 -19.21 31.26 -7.71
CA LEU A 194 -17.92 31.45 -7.05
C LEU A 194 -18.03 31.92 -5.59
N ASN A 195 -19.23 31.81 -4.98
CA ASN A 195 -19.44 32.07 -3.55
C ASN A 195 -19.52 30.80 -2.75
#